data_7dfe03249c2d464d09d11c87b2f69a0a
#
_entry.id   7dfe03249c2d464d09d11c87b2f69a0a
#
_cell.length_a   1.000
_cell.length_b   1.000
_cell.length_c   1.000
_cell.angle_alpha   90.00
_cell.angle_beta   90.00
_cell.angle_gamma   90.00
#
_symmetry.space_group_name_H-M   'P 1'
#
loop_
_entity.id
_entity.type
_entity.pdbx_description
1 polymer ?
#
loop_
_entity_poly.entity_id
_entity_poly.type
_entity_poly.pdbx_seq_one_letter_code
_entity_poly.pdbx_strand_id
1 'polypeptide(L)'
;MAKPRIPSQKSRYGALNQRLNRYMMLVQQIFDDLNLETAKAATSVSYDGSKPFRFSDYPVLAQRAKDLQQRYVDDIGTVIYSGTSAEWKKSNEVQDLLADGVLKAYGAQVNGERYKVYYQPNNDALKAFQKRRANGMTLSQKLWNQARNYKEEMEYAISSAIEKGTSAVTLSKRLSKYLHDFPSLQKDYKDKFGKAVDCHDCEYRSMRLARSEINMAYRTAEQERWQQMDFVVGYEIKLSGAHPAEDICDMLK
;
A
#
# COMPACT_ATOMS: atom_id res chain seq x y z
N MET A 1 1.50 -21.36 35.08
CA MET A 1 1.34 -20.55 33.86
C MET A 1 2.64 -20.57 33.06
N ALA A 2 2.59 -20.88 31.76
CA ALA A 2 3.78 -20.88 30.92
C ALA A 2 4.32 -19.44 30.80
N LYS A 3 5.65 -19.25 30.92
CA LYS A 3 6.27 -17.92 30.74
C LYS A 3 5.96 -17.40 29.32
N PRO A 4 5.51 -16.16 29.15
CA PRO A 4 5.33 -15.60 27.82
C PRO A 4 6.68 -15.62 27.09
N ARG A 5 6.73 -16.38 26.01
CA ARG A 5 7.97 -16.53 25.22
C ARG A 5 8.04 -15.38 24.23
N ILE A 6 9.07 -14.55 24.33
CA ILE A 6 9.32 -13.49 23.36
C ILE A 6 9.49 -14.15 21.98
N PRO A 7 8.68 -13.81 20.96
CA PRO A 7 8.81 -14.39 19.63
C PRO A 7 10.18 -14.04 19.01
N SER A 8 10.82 -14.99 18.35
CA SER A 8 12.06 -14.71 17.63
C SER A 8 11.86 -13.65 16.55
N GLN A 9 12.91 -12.93 16.19
CA GLN A 9 12.87 -11.92 15.12
C GLN A 9 12.33 -12.52 13.80
N LYS A 10 12.80 -13.72 13.42
CA LYS A 10 12.31 -14.43 12.23
C LYS A 10 10.80 -14.70 12.29
N SER A 11 10.28 -15.10 13.46
CA SER A 11 8.84 -15.33 13.64
C SER A 11 8.02 -14.04 13.54
N ARG A 12 8.50 -12.96 14.15
CA ARG A 12 7.83 -11.65 14.14
C ARG A 12 7.71 -11.09 12.73
N TYR A 13 8.80 -11.11 11.95
CA TYR A 13 8.81 -10.60 10.60
C TYR A 13 8.11 -11.53 9.61
N GLY A 14 8.12 -12.85 9.86
CA GLY A 14 7.29 -13.80 9.12
C GLY A 14 5.79 -13.50 9.28
N ALA A 15 5.35 -13.28 10.51
CA ALA A 15 3.97 -12.89 10.81
C ALA A 15 3.61 -11.51 10.21
N LEU A 16 4.51 -10.52 10.28
CA LEU A 16 4.32 -9.22 9.62
C LEU A 16 4.12 -9.39 8.11
N ASN A 17 4.98 -10.15 7.44
CA ASN A 17 4.86 -10.39 6.01
C ASN A 17 3.54 -11.05 5.61
N GLN A 18 3.03 -11.99 6.41
CA GLN A 18 1.72 -12.58 6.18
C GLN A 18 0.58 -11.54 6.28
N ARG A 19 0.65 -10.63 7.26
CA ARG A 19 -0.33 -9.54 7.38
C ARG A 19 -0.20 -8.53 6.22
N LEU A 20 1.03 -8.17 5.82
CA LEU A 20 1.27 -7.32 4.66
C LEU A 20 0.65 -7.91 3.39
N ASN A 21 0.77 -9.23 3.17
CA ASN A 21 0.13 -9.89 2.03
C ASN A 21 -1.41 -9.77 2.07
N ARG A 22 -2.04 -9.82 3.26
CA ARG A 22 -3.49 -9.59 3.37
C ARG A 22 -3.89 -8.16 2.97
N TYR A 23 -3.10 -7.15 3.36
CA TYR A 23 -3.35 -5.77 2.91
C TYR A 23 -3.22 -5.65 1.38
N MET A 24 -2.26 -6.37 0.77
CA MET A 24 -2.13 -6.38 -0.70
C MET A 24 -3.35 -7.02 -1.37
N MET A 25 -3.92 -8.10 -0.80
CA MET A 25 -5.16 -8.68 -1.30
C MET A 25 -6.34 -7.70 -1.21
N LEU A 26 -6.43 -6.88 -0.14
CA LEU A 26 -7.46 -5.85 -0.04
C LEU A 26 -7.27 -4.77 -1.12
N VAL A 27 -6.04 -4.33 -1.38
CA VAL A 27 -5.76 -3.39 -2.48
C VAL A 27 -6.18 -3.98 -3.82
N GLN A 28 -5.87 -5.24 -4.09
CA GLN A 28 -6.27 -5.94 -5.32
C GLN A 28 -7.80 -6.00 -5.48
N GLN A 29 -8.54 -6.33 -4.41
CA GLN A 29 -10.00 -6.32 -4.43
C GLN A 29 -10.57 -4.93 -4.76
N ILE A 30 -9.98 -3.87 -4.23
CA ILE A 30 -10.37 -2.48 -4.56
C ILE A 30 -10.20 -2.22 -6.07
N PHE A 31 -9.09 -2.68 -6.67
CA PHE A 31 -8.88 -2.53 -8.11
C PHE A 31 -9.89 -3.33 -8.93
N ASP A 32 -10.23 -4.55 -8.52
CA ASP A 32 -11.27 -5.34 -9.18
C ASP A 32 -12.63 -4.63 -9.18
N ASP A 33 -13.01 -4.03 -8.05
CA ASP A 33 -14.24 -3.25 -7.92
C ASP A 33 -14.20 -1.97 -8.77
N LEU A 34 -13.09 -1.21 -8.73
CA LEU A 34 -12.90 -0.01 -9.53
C LEU A 34 -12.94 -0.30 -11.03
N ASN A 35 -12.33 -1.42 -11.46
CA ASN A 35 -12.34 -1.86 -12.85
C ASN A 35 -13.75 -2.22 -13.31
N LEU A 36 -14.56 -2.85 -12.46
CA LEU A 36 -15.96 -3.16 -12.77
C LEU A 36 -16.81 -1.89 -12.89
N GLU A 37 -16.66 -0.95 -11.97
CA GLU A 37 -17.37 0.36 -12.04
C GLU A 37 -16.94 1.18 -13.26
N THR A 38 -15.65 1.16 -13.57
CA THR A 38 -15.11 1.80 -14.78
C THR A 38 -15.71 1.19 -16.05
N ALA A 39 -15.80 -0.13 -16.11
CA ALA A 39 -16.41 -0.85 -17.23
C ALA A 39 -17.91 -0.56 -17.36
N LYS A 40 -18.66 -0.49 -16.25
CA LYS A 40 -20.08 -0.08 -16.24
C LYS A 40 -20.25 1.33 -16.77
N ALA A 41 -19.38 2.28 -16.36
CA ALA A 41 -19.40 3.64 -16.86
C ALA A 41 -19.13 3.66 -18.37
N ALA A 42 -18.08 3.03 -18.84
CA ALA A 42 -17.70 3.01 -20.25
C ALA A 42 -18.77 2.41 -21.16
N THR A 43 -19.44 1.34 -20.71
CA THR A 43 -20.49 0.67 -21.50
C THR A 43 -21.85 1.38 -21.44
N SER A 44 -22.01 2.42 -20.60
CA SER A 44 -23.25 3.20 -20.52
C SER A 44 -23.39 4.25 -21.63
N VAL A 45 -22.34 4.48 -22.42
CA VAL A 45 -22.33 5.45 -23.53
C VAL A 45 -22.06 4.74 -24.86
N SER A 46 -22.55 5.35 -25.95
CA SER A 46 -22.20 4.90 -27.29
C SER A 46 -20.81 5.43 -27.65
N TYR A 47 -19.84 4.52 -27.73
CA TYR A 47 -18.45 4.84 -28.04
C TYR A 47 -18.18 4.65 -29.54
N ASP A 48 -17.61 5.68 -30.17
CA ASP A 48 -17.04 5.60 -31.51
C ASP A 48 -15.60 5.04 -31.44
N GLY A 49 -15.43 3.79 -31.81
CA GLY A 49 -14.13 3.08 -31.78
C GLY A 49 -13.04 3.64 -32.71
N SER A 50 -13.36 4.64 -33.55
CA SER A 50 -12.39 5.31 -34.42
C SER A 50 -11.46 6.28 -33.70
N LYS A 51 -11.82 6.69 -32.47
CA LYS A 51 -11.05 7.65 -31.65
C LYS A 51 -10.74 7.04 -30.30
N PRO A 52 -9.63 7.46 -29.64
CA PRO A 52 -9.37 7.05 -28.27
C PRO A 52 -10.52 7.45 -27.33
N PHE A 53 -10.91 6.55 -26.43
CA PHE A 53 -11.90 6.82 -25.41
C PHE A 53 -11.33 7.81 -24.38
N ARG A 54 -12.11 8.83 -24.03
CA ARG A 54 -11.83 9.74 -22.94
C ARG A 54 -13.09 9.99 -22.13
N PHE A 55 -13.00 9.92 -20.82
CA PHE A 55 -14.13 10.24 -19.95
C PHE A 55 -14.64 11.67 -20.16
N SER A 56 -13.73 12.62 -20.47
CA SER A 56 -14.07 14.02 -20.71
C SER A 56 -14.95 14.26 -21.93
N ASP A 57 -14.95 13.34 -22.89
CA ASP A 57 -15.74 13.48 -24.14
C ASP A 57 -17.24 13.22 -23.90
N TYR A 58 -17.58 12.71 -22.70
CA TYR A 58 -18.94 12.38 -22.29
C TYR A 58 -19.26 13.10 -20.97
N PRO A 59 -20.11 14.16 -20.97
CA PRO A 59 -20.37 14.98 -19.78
C PRO A 59 -20.79 14.16 -18.55
N VAL A 60 -21.62 13.13 -18.75
CA VAL A 60 -22.07 12.23 -17.67
C VAL A 60 -20.90 11.40 -17.10
N LEU A 61 -19.93 11.03 -17.92
CA LEU A 61 -18.78 10.22 -17.50
C LEU A 61 -17.68 11.08 -16.88
N ALA A 62 -17.59 12.37 -17.20
CA ALA A 62 -16.60 13.26 -16.59
C ALA A 62 -16.78 13.35 -15.06
N GLN A 63 -18.03 13.38 -14.58
CA GLN A 63 -18.30 13.33 -13.14
C GLN A 63 -17.99 11.94 -12.58
N ARG A 64 -18.40 10.86 -13.25
CA ARG A 64 -18.09 9.48 -12.83
C ARG A 64 -16.60 9.22 -12.71
N ALA A 65 -15.79 9.77 -13.61
CA ALA A 65 -14.33 9.66 -13.51
C ALA A 65 -13.77 10.33 -12.25
N LYS A 66 -14.32 11.48 -11.84
CA LYS A 66 -13.95 12.13 -10.57
C LYS A 66 -14.36 11.28 -9.36
N ASP A 67 -15.56 10.71 -9.41
CA ASP A 67 -16.05 9.83 -8.33
C ASP A 67 -15.17 8.58 -8.19
N LEU A 68 -14.75 7.98 -9.31
CA LEU A 68 -13.82 6.84 -9.32
C LEU A 68 -12.44 7.22 -8.75
N GLN A 69 -11.92 8.41 -9.11
CA GLN A 69 -10.65 8.89 -8.54
C GLN A 69 -10.76 9.15 -7.04
N GLN A 70 -11.86 9.76 -6.59
CA GLN A 70 -12.11 9.97 -5.16
C GLN A 70 -12.20 8.64 -4.42
N ARG A 71 -12.98 7.69 -4.95
CA ARG A 71 -13.12 6.35 -4.37
C ARG A 71 -11.78 5.63 -4.29
N TYR A 72 -10.95 5.72 -5.35
CA TYR A 72 -9.60 5.19 -5.34
C TYR A 72 -8.78 5.73 -4.15
N VAL A 73 -8.79 7.07 -3.96
CA VAL A 73 -8.04 7.73 -2.87
C VAL A 73 -8.57 7.29 -1.50
N ASP A 74 -9.89 7.23 -1.34
CA ASP A 74 -10.54 6.90 -0.07
C ASP A 74 -10.32 5.42 0.30
N ASP A 75 -10.52 4.50 -0.63
CA ASP A 75 -10.44 3.06 -0.37
C ASP A 75 -8.98 2.62 -0.12
N ILE A 76 -8.04 3.00 -1.01
CA ILE A 76 -6.62 2.69 -0.83
C ILE A 76 -6.06 3.41 0.39
N GLY A 77 -6.45 4.68 0.59
CA GLY A 77 -6.09 5.46 1.78
C GLY A 77 -6.54 4.77 3.07
N THR A 78 -7.77 4.26 3.10
CA THR A 78 -8.32 3.53 4.25
C THR A 78 -7.50 2.29 4.57
N VAL A 79 -7.11 1.48 3.57
CA VAL A 79 -6.24 0.32 3.78
C VAL A 79 -4.90 0.74 4.39
N ILE A 80 -4.29 1.82 3.88
CA ILE A 80 -2.98 2.27 4.37
C ILE A 80 -3.10 2.84 5.80
N TYR A 81 -4.05 3.73 6.07
CA TYR A 81 -4.20 4.34 7.40
C TYR A 81 -4.61 3.33 8.47
N SER A 82 -5.53 2.43 8.16
CA SER A 82 -5.92 1.36 9.10
C SER A 82 -4.78 0.36 9.30
N GLY A 83 -4.09 -0.03 8.22
CA GLY A 83 -2.96 -0.94 8.26
C GLY A 83 -1.78 -0.36 9.06
N THR A 84 -1.42 0.92 8.87
CA THR A 84 -0.37 1.58 9.65
C THR A 84 -0.71 1.61 11.13
N SER A 85 -1.97 1.90 11.49
CA SER A 85 -2.43 1.92 12.88
C SER A 85 -2.43 0.52 13.51
N ALA A 86 -2.89 -0.47 12.78
CA ALA A 86 -2.92 -1.86 13.25
C ALA A 86 -1.51 -2.43 13.46
N GLU A 87 -0.59 -2.18 12.51
CA GLU A 87 0.77 -2.70 12.62
C GLU A 87 1.60 -1.93 13.65
N TRP A 88 1.34 -0.64 13.87
CA TRP A 88 1.90 0.12 14.99
C TRP A 88 1.52 -0.51 16.34
N LYS A 89 0.23 -0.81 16.52
CA LYS A 89 -0.25 -1.49 17.73
C LYS A 89 0.40 -2.88 17.89
N LYS A 90 0.49 -3.66 16.81
CA LYS A 90 1.14 -4.99 16.84
C LYS A 90 2.61 -4.91 17.19
N SER A 91 3.33 -3.92 16.71
CA SER A 91 4.72 -3.66 17.11
C SER A 91 4.81 -3.37 18.61
N ASN A 92 3.97 -2.47 19.13
CA ASN A 92 3.94 -2.17 20.57
C ASN A 92 3.66 -3.39 21.44
N GLU A 93 2.69 -4.24 21.07
CA GLU A 93 2.40 -5.49 21.80
C GLU A 93 3.64 -6.41 21.89
N VAL A 94 4.46 -6.45 20.85
CA VAL A 94 5.73 -7.21 20.88
C VAL A 94 6.76 -6.57 21.80
N GLN A 95 6.85 -5.24 21.80
CA GLN A 95 7.78 -4.53 22.66
C GLN A 95 7.37 -4.61 24.15
N ASP A 96 6.07 -4.69 24.46
CA ASP A 96 5.58 -4.97 25.80
C ASP A 96 6.10 -6.33 26.31
N LEU A 97 6.03 -7.37 25.47
CA LEU A 97 6.58 -8.69 25.81
C LEU A 97 8.10 -8.66 26.03
N LEU A 98 8.82 -7.84 25.26
CA LEU A 98 10.27 -7.66 25.42
C LEU A 98 10.58 -7.00 26.78
N ALA A 99 9.92 -5.88 27.08
CA ALA A 99 10.06 -5.17 28.33
C ALA A 99 9.75 -6.07 29.54
N ASP A 100 8.63 -6.79 29.50
CA ASP A 100 8.24 -7.77 30.51
C ASP A 100 9.31 -8.84 30.73
N GLY A 101 9.85 -9.38 29.64
CA GLY A 101 10.86 -10.42 29.69
C GLY A 101 12.16 -9.95 30.36
N VAL A 102 12.60 -8.74 29.99
CA VAL A 102 13.82 -8.14 30.57
C VAL A 102 13.61 -7.78 32.06
N LEU A 103 12.53 -7.07 32.40
CA LEU A 103 12.25 -6.66 33.78
C LEU A 103 12.14 -7.88 34.71
N LYS A 104 11.45 -8.94 34.29
CA LYS A 104 11.35 -10.19 35.06
C LYS A 104 12.70 -10.89 35.24
N ALA A 105 13.55 -10.86 34.21
CA ALA A 105 14.89 -11.46 34.31
C ALA A 105 15.78 -10.75 35.34
N TYR A 106 15.59 -9.44 35.50
CA TYR A 106 16.32 -8.64 36.53
C TYR A 106 15.58 -8.53 37.86
N GLY A 107 14.51 -9.29 38.08
CA GLY A 107 13.75 -9.29 39.34
C GLY A 107 12.99 -7.98 39.61
N ALA A 108 12.84 -7.15 38.61
CA ALA A 108 12.10 -5.88 38.70
C ALA A 108 10.57 -6.13 38.67
N GLN A 109 9.83 -5.29 39.41
CA GLN A 109 8.37 -5.32 39.32
C GLN A 109 7.90 -4.80 37.95
N VAL A 110 7.29 -5.68 37.19
CA VAL A 110 6.58 -5.28 35.95
C VAL A 110 5.47 -4.31 36.30
N ASN A 111 5.31 -3.25 35.54
CA ASN A 111 4.35 -2.14 35.79
C ASN A 111 4.66 -1.22 36.97
N GLY A 112 5.86 -1.25 37.56
CA GLY A 112 6.29 -0.22 38.51
C GLY A 112 6.28 1.18 37.87
N GLU A 113 6.01 2.24 38.67
CA GLU A 113 5.96 3.64 38.20
C GLU A 113 7.18 4.02 37.32
N ARG A 114 8.38 3.55 37.77
CA ARG A 114 9.64 3.81 37.06
C ARG A 114 9.65 3.30 35.61
N TYR A 115 8.90 2.24 35.29
CA TYR A 115 8.92 1.57 33.99
C TYR A 115 7.69 1.84 33.12
N LYS A 116 6.75 2.68 33.57
CA LYS A 116 5.54 3.03 32.78
C LYS A 116 5.87 3.57 31.41
N VAL A 117 6.97 4.28 31.27
CA VAL A 117 7.44 4.82 29.98
C VAL A 117 7.69 3.72 28.94
N TYR A 118 8.10 2.50 29.38
CA TYR A 118 8.36 1.39 28.47
C TYR A 118 7.11 0.86 27.76
N TYR A 119 5.92 1.17 28.28
CA TYR A 119 4.64 0.68 27.78
C TYR A 119 3.79 1.75 27.09
N GLN A 120 4.39 2.91 26.78
CA GLN A 120 3.67 3.97 26.10
C GLN A 120 3.43 3.63 24.63
N PRO A 121 2.17 3.73 24.12
CA PRO A 121 1.84 3.36 22.75
C PRO A 121 2.31 4.36 21.69
N ASN A 122 2.85 5.51 22.08
CA ASN A 122 3.39 6.56 21.18
C ASN A 122 2.39 7.01 20.10
N ASN A 123 1.12 7.23 20.47
CA ASN A 123 0.05 7.62 19.56
C ASN A 123 0.34 8.91 18.80
N ASP A 124 1.05 9.86 19.40
CA ASP A 124 1.40 11.11 18.73
C ASP A 124 2.50 10.91 17.69
N ALA A 125 3.42 10.00 17.94
CA ALA A 125 4.40 9.58 16.94
C ALA A 125 3.72 8.88 15.75
N LEU A 126 2.71 8.04 15.99
CA LEU A 126 1.89 7.46 14.93
C LEU A 126 1.19 8.54 14.09
N LYS A 127 0.57 9.54 14.74
CA LYS A 127 -0.07 10.67 14.02
C LYS A 127 0.94 11.45 13.19
N ALA A 128 2.12 11.72 13.76
CA ALA A 128 3.22 12.39 13.05
C ALA A 128 3.70 11.56 11.86
N PHE A 129 3.86 10.25 12.04
CA PHE A 129 4.21 9.32 10.97
C PHE A 129 3.19 9.36 9.82
N GLN A 130 1.90 9.30 10.11
CA GLN A 130 0.83 9.31 9.10
C GLN A 130 0.73 10.65 8.35
N LYS A 131 1.13 11.76 8.99
CA LYS A 131 1.11 13.12 8.40
C LYS A 131 2.43 13.51 7.74
N ARG A 132 3.48 12.70 7.86
CA ARG A 132 4.81 13.03 7.36
C ARG A 132 4.83 13.24 5.85
N ARG A 133 5.82 14.00 5.41
CA ARG A 133 6.18 14.08 3.99
C ARG A 133 7.33 13.13 3.69
N ALA A 134 7.19 12.37 2.62
CA ALA A 134 8.26 11.53 2.10
C ALA A 134 8.46 11.90 0.62
N ASN A 135 9.69 12.27 0.27
CA ASN A 135 10.02 12.83 -1.05
C ASN A 135 9.17 14.08 -1.39
N GLY A 136 9.00 14.97 -0.41
CA GLY A 136 8.24 16.21 -0.57
C GLY A 136 6.72 16.09 -0.59
N MET A 137 6.15 14.88 -0.58
CA MET A 137 4.72 14.62 -0.69
C MET A 137 4.15 13.95 0.56
N THR A 138 2.93 14.35 0.94
CA THR A 138 2.10 13.60 1.89
C THR A 138 1.55 12.33 1.25
N LEU A 139 1.08 11.39 2.08
CA LEU A 139 0.40 10.18 1.57
C LEU A 139 -0.81 10.54 0.69
N SER A 140 -1.62 11.51 1.10
CA SER A 140 -2.77 11.97 0.31
C SER A 140 -2.35 12.49 -1.07
N GLN A 141 -1.27 13.28 -1.15
CA GLN A 141 -0.75 13.77 -2.44
C GLN A 141 -0.26 12.63 -3.36
N LYS A 142 0.39 11.61 -2.77
CA LYS A 142 0.79 10.41 -3.53
C LYS A 142 -0.41 9.66 -4.08
N LEU A 143 -1.46 9.46 -3.25
CA LEU A 143 -2.69 8.78 -3.67
C LEU A 143 -3.42 9.53 -4.79
N TRP A 144 -3.54 10.86 -4.70
CA TRP A 144 -4.14 11.67 -5.76
C TRP A 144 -3.35 11.62 -7.07
N ASN A 145 -2.01 11.58 -7.00
CA ASN A 145 -1.18 11.39 -8.20
C ASN A 145 -1.45 10.03 -8.84
N GLN A 146 -1.52 8.98 -8.04
CA GLN A 146 -1.82 7.64 -8.56
C GLN A 146 -3.26 7.53 -9.11
N ALA A 147 -4.24 8.17 -8.48
CA ALA A 147 -5.61 8.19 -8.98
C ALA A 147 -5.74 8.87 -10.35
N ARG A 148 -4.94 9.91 -10.63
CA ARG A 148 -4.88 10.52 -11.96
C ARG A 148 -4.29 9.56 -12.99
N ASN A 149 -3.19 8.91 -12.66
CA ASN A 149 -2.57 7.91 -13.52
C ASN A 149 -3.52 6.73 -13.80
N TYR A 150 -4.26 6.28 -12.77
CA TYR A 150 -5.26 5.22 -12.91
C TYR A 150 -6.37 5.61 -13.91
N LYS A 151 -6.85 6.86 -13.86
CA LYS A 151 -7.85 7.34 -14.84
C LYS A 151 -7.31 7.27 -16.27
N GLU A 152 -6.06 7.73 -16.49
CA GLU A 152 -5.43 7.71 -17.83
C GLU A 152 -5.22 6.27 -18.31
N GLU A 153 -4.77 5.40 -17.45
CA GLU A 153 -4.57 3.98 -17.73
C GLU A 153 -5.88 3.30 -18.12
N MET A 154 -7.00 3.63 -17.43
CA MET A 154 -8.33 3.15 -17.78
C MET A 154 -8.79 3.67 -19.15
N GLU A 155 -8.52 4.93 -19.49
CA GLU A 155 -8.85 5.48 -20.82
C GLU A 155 -8.13 4.70 -21.92
N TYR A 156 -6.85 4.33 -21.74
CA TYR A 156 -6.12 3.51 -22.71
C TYR A 156 -6.66 2.08 -22.79
N ALA A 157 -6.92 1.47 -21.64
CA ALA A 157 -7.43 0.10 -21.57
C ALA A 157 -8.83 -0.03 -22.18
N ILE A 158 -9.73 0.92 -21.89
CA ILE A 158 -11.06 0.99 -22.52
C ILE A 158 -10.93 1.16 -24.02
N SER A 159 -10.12 2.10 -24.48
CA SER A 159 -9.91 2.36 -25.91
C SER A 159 -9.49 1.09 -26.67
N SER A 160 -8.64 0.26 -26.04
CA SER A 160 -8.15 -0.98 -26.63
C SER A 160 -9.16 -2.13 -26.54
N ALA A 161 -9.90 -2.23 -25.42
CA ALA A 161 -10.71 -3.39 -25.08
C ALA A 161 -12.18 -3.31 -25.55
N ILE A 162 -12.74 -2.09 -25.67
CA ILE A 162 -14.17 -1.92 -25.91
C ILE A 162 -14.53 -2.17 -27.40
N GLU A 163 -15.52 -3.00 -27.60
CA GLU A 163 -16.11 -3.32 -28.89
C GLU A 163 -17.63 -3.13 -28.80
N LYS A 164 -18.28 -2.93 -29.94
CA LYS A 164 -19.74 -2.78 -29.98
C LYS A 164 -20.43 -4.01 -29.36
N GLY A 165 -21.27 -3.76 -28.37
CA GLY A 165 -22.02 -4.82 -27.68
C GLY A 165 -21.23 -5.52 -26.55
N THR A 166 -20.03 -5.04 -26.19
CA THR A 166 -19.29 -5.58 -25.04
C THR A 166 -20.04 -5.32 -23.75
N SER A 167 -20.30 -6.36 -22.94
CA SER A 167 -20.88 -6.19 -21.61
C SER A 167 -19.89 -5.61 -20.61
N ALA A 168 -20.37 -4.93 -19.56
CA ALA A 168 -19.53 -4.38 -18.50
C ALA A 168 -18.64 -5.43 -17.84
N VAL A 169 -19.18 -6.64 -17.59
CA VAL A 169 -18.43 -7.76 -16.99
C VAL A 169 -17.31 -8.24 -17.92
N THR A 170 -17.58 -8.35 -19.22
CA THR A 170 -16.57 -8.75 -20.20
C THR A 170 -15.48 -7.68 -20.33
N LEU A 171 -15.88 -6.39 -20.37
CA LEU A 171 -14.95 -5.29 -20.43
C LEU A 171 -14.08 -5.24 -19.17
N SER A 172 -14.66 -5.36 -17.97
CA SER A 172 -13.91 -5.38 -16.70
C SER A 172 -12.82 -6.45 -16.70
N LYS A 173 -13.11 -7.67 -17.15
CA LYS A 173 -12.10 -8.73 -17.26
C LYS A 173 -10.96 -8.37 -18.23
N ARG A 174 -11.30 -7.72 -19.37
CA ARG A 174 -10.29 -7.24 -20.32
C ARG A 174 -9.44 -6.11 -19.73
N LEU A 175 -10.07 -5.17 -18.98
CA LEU A 175 -9.35 -4.10 -18.27
C LEU A 175 -8.36 -4.68 -17.25
N SER A 176 -8.81 -5.59 -16.39
CA SER A 176 -7.93 -6.25 -15.40
C SER A 176 -6.77 -6.98 -16.09
N LYS A 177 -7.01 -7.64 -17.24
CA LYS A 177 -5.92 -8.28 -17.99
C LYS A 177 -4.88 -7.27 -18.46
N TYR A 178 -5.30 -6.13 -19.02
CA TYR A 178 -4.37 -5.10 -19.49
C TYR A 178 -3.57 -4.44 -18.36
N LEU A 179 -4.14 -4.33 -17.15
CA LEU A 179 -3.43 -3.81 -15.99
C LEU A 179 -2.28 -4.73 -15.52
N HIS A 180 -2.35 -6.03 -15.85
CA HIS A 180 -1.27 -6.98 -15.55
C HIS A 180 -0.33 -7.23 -16.74
N ASP A 181 -0.72 -6.80 -17.95
CA ASP A 181 0.03 -7.02 -19.19
C ASP A 181 0.12 -5.73 -20.01
N PHE A 182 0.92 -4.78 -19.50
CA PHE A 182 1.17 -3.50 -20.18
C PHE A 182 1.76 -3.63 -21.58
N PRO A 183 2.69 -4.55 -21.87
CA PRO A 183 3.16 -4.77 -23.23
C PRO A 183 2.02 -5.05 -24.21
N SER A 184 1.04 -5.87 -23.83
CA SER A 184 -0.14 -6.13 -24.65
C SER A 184 -1.00 -4.89 -24.81
N LEU A 185 -1.24 -4.12 -23.72
CA LEU A 185 -1.98 -2.85 -23.81
C LEU A 185 -1.28 -1.85 -24.76
N GLN A 186 0.02 -1.65 -24.60
CA GLN A 186 0.81 -0.75 -25.45
C GLN A 186 0.75 -1.15 -26.91
N LYS A 187 0.88 -2.46 -27.19
CA LYS A 187 0.79 -3.00 -28.55
C LYS A 187 -0.60 -2.76 -29.14
N ASP A 188 -1.65 -3.22 -28.48
CA ASP A 188 -3.02 -3.16 -29.00
C ASP A 188 -3.49 -1.73 -29.19
N TYR A 189 -3.13 -0.81 -28.28
CA TYR A 189 -3.43 0.61 -28.45
C TYR A 189 -2.67 1.23 -29.61
N LYS A 190 -1.37 0.92 -29.76
CA LYS A 190 -0.54 1.40 -30.87
C LYS A 190 -1.05 0.88 -32.20
N ASP A 191 -1.41 -0.41 -32.29
CA ASP A 191 -1.94 -1.02 -33.49
C ASP A 191 -3.28 -0.37 -33.90
N LYS A 192 -4.13 -0.01 -32.91
CA LYS A 192 -5.44 0.58 -33.17
C LYS A 192 -5.40 2.09 -33.49
N PHE A 193 -4.50 2.86 -32.85
CA PHE A 193 -4.50 4.33 -32.90
C PHE A 193 -3.18 4.93 -33.40
N GLY A 194 -2.18 4.13 -33.71
CA GLY A 194 -0.86 4.59 -34.19
C GLY A 194 -0.03 5.38 -33.17
N LYS A 195 -0.40 5.37 -31.89
CA LYS A 195 0.25 6.15 -30.83
C LYS A 195 0.79 5.25 -29.72
N ALA A 196 1.97 5.58 -29.23
CA ALA A 196 2.49 4.97 -28.00
C ALA A 196 1.71 5.51 -26.77
N VAL A 197 1.62 4.67 -25.73
CA VAL A 197 1.05 5.05 -24.43
C VAL A 197 2.08 4.84 -23.34
N ASP A 198 2.01 5.68 -22.31
CA ASP A 198 2.78 5.53 -21.08
C ASP A 198 1.84 4.91 -20.02
N CYS A 199 2.11 3.65 -19.70
CA CYS A 199 1.34 2.91 -18.71
C CYS A 199 2.07 2.95 -17.36
N HIS A 200 1.30 3.17 -16.30
CA HIS A 200 1.86 3.47 -14.97
C HIS A 200 1.86 2.30 -14.00
N ASP A 201 1.24 1.15 -14.35
CA ASP A 201 1.07 0.01 -13.44
C ASP A 201 0.51 0.45 -12.06
N CYS A 202 -0.66 1.08 -12.10
CA CYS A 202 -1.25 1.71 -10.92
C CYS A 202 -1.57 0.72 -9.81
N GLU A 203 -1.97 -0.51 -10.14
CA GLU A 203 -2.24 -1.55 -9.15
C GLU A 203 -0.96 -1.94 -8.40
N TYR A 204 0.11 -2.26 -9.11
CA TYR A 204 1.40 -2.60 -8.50
C TYR A 204 1.97 -1.44 -7.66
N ARG A 205 1.89 -0.20 -8.18
CA ARG A 205 2.36 0.99 -7.46
C ARG A 205 1.57 1.22 -6.17
N SER A 206 0.26 0.96 -6.19
CA SER A 206 -0.61 1.08 -5.00
C SER A 206 -0.30 -0.01 -3.98
N MET A 207 -0.15 -1.25 -4.41
CA MET A 207 0.29 -2.35 -3.55
C MET A 207 1.66 -2.07 -2.92
N ARG A 208 2.61 -1.59 -3.73
CA ARG A 208 3.95 -1.23 -3.25
C ARG A 208 3.90 -0.09 -2.23
N LEU A 209 3.11 0.95 -2.49
CA LEU A 209 2.92 2.06 -1.55
C LEU A 209 2.32 1.57 -0.24
N ALA A 210 1.22 0.82 -0.29
CA ALA A 210 0.56 0.28 0.89
C ALA A 210 1.51 -0.61 1.71
N ARG A 211 2.19 -1.56 1.04
CA ARG A 211 3.17 -2.44 1.70
C ARG A 211 4.29 -1.65 2.38
N SER A 212 4.83 -0.65 1.71
CA SER A 212 5.94 0.16 2.25
C SER A 212 5.50 1.00 3.44
N GLU A 213 4.37 1.71 3.34
CA GLU A 213 3.86 2.57 4.40
C GLU A 213 3.50 1.75 5.66
N ILE A 214 2.83 0.62 5.50
CA ILE A 214 2.41 -0.25 6.62
C ILE A 214 3.63 -0.93 7.28
N ASN A 215 4.59 -1.43 6.49
CA ASN A 215 5.82 -2.00 7.02
C ASN A 215 6.66 -0.96 7.78
N MET A 216 6.79 0.26 7.23
CA MET A 216 7.51 1.35 7.90
C MET A 216 6.84 1.72 9.22
N ALA A 217 5.50 1.75 9.30
CA ALA A 217 4.79 2.03 10.56
C ALA A 217 5.16 1.03 11.66
N TYR A 218 5.19 -0.27 11.33
CA TYR A 218 5.62 -1.31 12.28
C TYR A 218 7.05 -1.06 12.78
N ARG A 219 7.98 -0.75 11.87
CA ARG A 219 9.39 -0.51 12.19
C ARG A 219 9.61 0.77 12.98
N THR A 220 8.90 1.83 12.63
CA THR A 220 8.99 3.09 13.36
C THR A 220 8.46 2.93 14.79
N ALA A 221 7.33 2.21 14.97
CA ALA A 221 6.82 1.91 16.30
C ALA A 221 7.83 1.12 17.15
N GLU A 222 8.54 0.16 16.55
CA GLU A 222 9.61 -0.60 17.20
C GLU A 222 10.74 0.31 17.66
N GLN A 223 11.21 1.25 16.80
CA GLN A 223 12.24 2.21 17.15
C GLN A 223 11.82 3.18 18.25
N GLU A 224 10.62 3.74 18.17
CA GLU A 224 10.07 4.65 19.20
C GLU A 224 10.03 3.99 20.57
N ARG A 225 9.70 2.70 20.63
CA ARG A 225 9.70 1.93 21.90
C ARG A 225 11.11 1.65 22.40
N TRP A 226 12.05 1.34 21.53
CA TRP A 226 13.45 1.12 21.93
C TRP A 226 14.08 2.35 22.55
N GLN A 227 13.77 3.54 22.06
CA GLN A 227 14.26 4.81 22.63
C GLN A 227 13.75 5.07 24.05
N GLN A 228 12.64 4.44 24.45
CA GLN A 228 12.08 4.56 25.80
C GLN A 228 12.63 3.54 26.79
N MET A 229 13.31 2.51 26.32
CA MET A 229 13.82 1.40 27.12
C MET A 229 15.32 1.63 27.40
N ASP A 230 15.66 2.01 28.63
CA ASP A 230 17.06 2.32 29.04
C ASP A 230 18.01 1.13 28.97
N PHE A 231 17.48 -0.10 28.90
CA PHE A 231 18.28 -1.31 28.68
C PHE A 231 18.63 -1.56 27.20
N VAL A 232 18.04 -0.84 26.26
CA VAL A 232 18.36 -0.93 24.84
C VAL A 232 19.51 0.05 24.53
N VAL A 233 20.72 -0.46 24.53
CA VAL A 233 21.94 0.36 24.32
C VAL A 233 22.30 0.56 22.84
N GLY A 234 21.63 -0.17 21.92
CA GLY A 234 21.86 -0.07 20.49
C GLY A 234 21.18 -1.20 19.71
N TYR A 235 21.29 -1.14 18.40
CA TYR A 235 20.80 -2.15 17.48
C TYR A 235 21.79 -2.39 16.34
N GLU A 236 21.85 -3.61 15.90
CA GLU A 236 22.70 -4.04 14.78
C GLU A 236 21.89 -4.05 13.48
N ILE A 237 22.41 -3.43 12.43
CA ILE A 237 21.85 -3.53 11.09
C ILE A 237 22.37 -4.80 10.44
N LYS A 238 21.46 -5.72 10.09
CA LYS A 238 21.78 -6.93 9.35
C LYS A 238 21.15 -6.89 7.97
N LEU A 239 21.98 -7.04 6.96
CA LEU A 239 21.52 -7.19 5.60
C LEU A 239 20.93 -8.58 5.36
N SER A 240 20.00 -8.66 4.41
CA SER A 240 19.49 -9.96 3.94
C SER A 240 20.62 -10.75 3.27
N GLY A 241 20.70 -12.06 3.53
CA GLY A 241 21.62 -12.94 2.79
C GLY A 241 21.30 -13.05 1.27
N ALA A 242 20.16 -12.53 0.84
CA ALA A 242 19.75 -12.42 -0.56
C ALA A 242 20.01 -11.01 -1.14
N HIS A 243 20.87 -10.21 -0.51
CA HIS A 243 21.24 -8.88 -1.01
C HIS A 243 22.02 -9.04 -2.33
N PRO A 244 21.52 -8.53 -3.48
CA PRO A 244 22.04 -8.95 -4.78
C PRO A 244 23.33 -8.26 -5.23
N ALA A 245 23.69 -7.14 -4.60
CA ALA A 245 24.88 -6.36 -4.96
C ALA A 245 25.30 -5.46 -3.79
N GLU A 246 26.58 -5.11 -3.74
CA GLU A 246 27.07 -4.10 -2.79
C GLU A 246 26.43 -2.74 -3.05
N ASP A 247 25.85 -2.16 -2.02
CA ASP A 247 25.28 -0.81 -2.05
C ASP A 247 25.61 -0.02 -0.77
N ILE A 248 25.00 1.16 -0.61
CA ILE A 248 25.21 2.01 0.55
C ILE A 248 24.91 1.30 1.89
N CYS A 249 24.06 0.26 1.89
CA CYS A 249 23.74 -0.48 3.10
C CYS A 249 24.91 -1.36 3.56
N ASP A 250 25.78 -1.80 2.65
CA ASP A 250 26.99 -2.56 2.99
C ASP A 250 28.06 -1.69 3.66
N MET A 251 28.04 -0.37 3.37
CA MET A 251 28.93 0.60 4.01
C MET A 251 28.49 1.00 5.41
N LEU A 252 27.28 0.65 5.83
CA LEU A 252 26.70 0.96 7.15
C LEU A 252 26.75 -0.20 8.15
N LYS A 253 27.50 -1.27 7.84
CA LYS A 253 27.70 -2.42 8.72
C LYS A 253 28.56 -2.10 9.93
#